data_2e9d7bd2f9d9b7aeb1478c4d444773a8
#
_entry.id   2e9d7bd2f9d9b7aeb1478c4d444773a8
#
_cell.length_a   1.000
_cell.length_b   1.000
_cell.length_c   1.000
_cell.angle_alpha   90.00
_cell.angle_beta   90.00
_cell.angle_gamma   90.00
#
_symmetry.space_group_name_H-M   'P 1'
#
loop_
_entity.id
_entity.type
_entity.pdbx_description
1 polymer ?
#
loop_
_entity_poly.entity_id
_entity_poly.type
_entity_poly.pdbx_seq_one_letter_code
_entity_poly.pdbx_strand_id
1 'polypeptide(L)'
;MTSINSGRMKKGILAAFVAALALTAEIYAQTNDTGNMETKERIYGSVFPRGEKLPEMFAKYFTGQAYLARLTRDEALNCPVSNVTFEPGCRNNWHSHTGGQLLVAVSGRGYYQAKGEPARELLPGDVVEIGPGVVHWHGAAPDSWFSHLAVETNPQTNRNTWLEPVDDAQYAAATAPAAAVVPQLGAEALRNRAELFSGDASGLGATDPELIEIFDNFAFGEVAGYGDLDTPTRMMCILASCIAAQGQAEFRTMLAGALNAGVTPVEAKEV
;
A
#
# COMPACT_ATOMS: atom_id res chain seq x y z
N MET A 1 5.12 49.46 -13.10
CA MET A 1 4.15 48.86 -12.15
C MET A 1 3.26 47.90 -12.94
N THR A 2 3.61 46.64 -12.99
CA THR A 2 2.89 45.62 -13.77
C THR A 2 1.83 45.00 -12.86
N SER A 3 0.58 45.27 -13.16
CA SER A 3 -0.59 44.62 -12.53
C SER A 3 -0.54 43.12 -12.87
N ILE A 4 -0.16 42.29 -11.91
CA ILE A 4 -0.25 40.84 -12.03
C ILE A 4 -1.73 40.44 -12.02
N ASN A 5 -2.13 39.82 -13.10
CA ASN A 5 -3.51 39.43 -13.44
C ASN A 5 -4.09 38.42 -12.43
N SER A 6 -4.69 38.91 -11.32
CA SER A 6 -5.25 38.11 -10.23
C SER A 6 -6.34 37.12 -10.66
N GLY A 7 -7.02 37.38 -11.78
CA GLY A 7 -8.07 36.51 -12.31
C GLY A 7 -7.59 35.22 -12.95
N ARG A 8 -6.36 35.20 -13.46
CA ARG A 8 -5.76 34.02 -14.08
C ARG A 8 -5.23 33.02 -13.02
N MET A 9 -4.77 33.56 -11.89
CA MET A 9 -4.31 32.76 -10.75
C MET A 9 -5.49 32.10 -10.00
N LYS A 10 -6.63 32.83 -9.86
CA LYS A 10 -7.85 32.29 -9.23
C LYS A 10 -8.47 31.13 -10.00
N LYS A 11 -8.45 31.18 -11.34
CA LYS A 11 -8.92 30.07 -12.19
C LYS A 11 -8.00 28.84 -12.14
N GLY A 12 -6.67 29.05 -12.00
CA GLY A 12 -5.71 27.96 -11.87
C GLY A 12 -5.82 27.21 -10.54
N ILE A 13 -6.09 27.91 -9.45
CA ILE A 13 -6.25 27.33 -8.11
C ILE A 13 -7.53 26.49 -8.04
N LEU A 14 -8.64 26.96 -8.58
CA LEU A 14 -9.91 26.20 -8.61
C LEU A 14 -9.79 24.94 -9.49
N ALA A 15 -9.11 25.03 -10.64
CA ALA A 15 -8.86 23.86 -11.49
C ALA A 15 -7.94 22.83 -10.83
N ALA A 16 -6.93 23.26 -10.07
CA ALA A 16 -6.04 22.38 -9.31
C ALA A 16 -6.78 21.69 -8.16
N PHE A 17 -7.73 22.37 -7.51
CA PHE A 17 -8.56 21.81 -6.45
C PHE A 17 -9.49 20.71 -6.98
N VAL A 18 -10.14 20.94 -8.12
CA VAL A 18 -11.00 19.94 -8.78
C VAL A 18 -10.17 18.75 -9.27
N ALA A 19 -8.99 18.98 -9.83
CA ALA A 19 -8.11 17.91 -10.30
C ALA A 19 -7.54 17.06 -9.15
N ALA A 20 -7.20 17.67 -8.01
CA ALA A 20 -6.73 16.94 -6.83
C ALA A 20 -7.85 16.11 -6.19
N LEU A 21 -9.09 16.64 -6.17
CA LEU A 21 -10.27 15.88 -5.73
C LEU A 21 -10.60 14.71 -6.66
N ALA A 22 -10.41 14.88 -7.98
CA ALA A 22 -10.58 13.81 -8.94
C ALA A 22 -9.61 12.64 -8.67
N LEU A 23 -8.35 12.95 -8.40
CA LEU A 23 -7.34 11.93 -8.14
C LEU A 23 -7.64 11.11 -6.86
N THR A 24 -8.12 11.77 -5.80
CA THR A 24 -8.46 11.08 -4.55
C THR A 24 -9.72 10.23 -4.67
N ALA A 25 -10.69 10.63 -5.49
CA ALA A 25 -11.93 9.89 -5.69
C ALA A 25 -11.73 8.66 -6.61
N GLU A 26 -10.85 8.72 -7.61
CA GLU A 26 -10.50 7.56 -8.41
C GLU A 26 -9.77 6.49 -7.57
N ILE A 27 -8.86 6.91 -6.70
CA ILE A 27 -8.20 6.00 -5.74
C ILE A 27 -9.23 5.40 -4.79
N TYR A 28 -10.18 6.20 -4.28
CA TYR A 28 -11.26 5.72 -3.40
C TYR A 28 -12.23 4.77 -4.10
N ALA A 29 -12.60 5.03 -5.35
CA ALA A 29 -13.46 4.14 -6.13
C ALA A 29 -12.76 2.81 -6.43
N GLN A 30 -11.46 2.82 -6.74
CA GLN A 30 -10.69 1.59 -6.96
C GLN A 30 -10.53 0.77 -5.68
N THR A 31 -10.42 1.38 -4.50
CA THR A 31 -10.31 0.64 -3.23
C THR A 31 -11.64 0.05 -2.76
N ASN A 32 -12.78 0.66 -3.10
CA ASN A 32 -14.11 0.17 -2.71
C ASN A 32 -14.73 -0.85 -3.67
N ASP A 33 -14.32 -0.89 -4.95
CA ASP A 33 -14.81 -1.89 -5.90
C ASP A 33 -14.17 -3.28 -5.69
N THR A 34 -13.11 -3.36 -4.85
CA THR A 34 -12.50 -4.63 -4.44
C THR A 34 -13.22 -5.31 -3.27
N GLY A 35 -14.25 -4.69 -2.69
CA GLY A 35 -14.93 -5.15 -1.47
C GLY A 35 -15.93 -6.29 -1.65
N ASN A 36 -16.19 -6.81 -2.84
CA ASN A 36 -17.20 -7.84 -3.05
C ASN A 36 -16.83 -8.92 -4.07
N MET A 37 -15.60 -9.39 -4.07
CA MET A 37 -15.23 -10.65 -4.72
C MET A 37 -14.91 -11.68 -3.64
N GLU A 38 -15.60 -12.80 -3.72
CA GLU A 38 -15.61 -13.91 -2.78
C GLU A 38 -14.25 -14.22 -2.14
N THR A 39 -14.20 -14.01 -0.83
CA THR A 39 -13.03 -14.12 0.06
C THR A 39 -12.46 -15.54 0.19
N LYS A 40 -12.98 -16.54 -0.49
CA LYS A 40 -12.59 -17.95 -0.33
C LYS A 40 -11.56 -18.48 -1.33
N GLU A 41 -11.34 -17.86 -2.47
CA GLU A 41 -10.36 -18.33 -3.47
C GLU A 41 -9.07 -17.52 -3.59
N ARG A 42 -8.94 -16.40 -2.88
CA ARG A 42 -7.75 -15.55 -2.90
C ARG A 42 -6.69 -15.86 -1.83
N ILE A 43 -6.79 -16.96 -1.13
CA ILE A 43 -5.83 -17.32 -0.08
C ILE A 43 -4.44 -17.62 -0.67
N TYR A 44 -4.38 -17.95 -1.96
CA TYR A 44 -3.14 -18.21 -2.68
C TYR A 44 -3.24 -17.66 -4.12
N GLY A 45 -2.92 -16.41 -4.31
CA GLY A 45 -3.03 -15.68 -5.59
C GLY A 45 -1.83 -15.78 -6.53
N SER A 46 -0.92 -16.75 -6.34
CA SER A 46 0.23 -16.92 -7.23
C SER A 46 -0.15 -17.62 -8.52
N VAL A 47 0.44 -17.17 -9.65
CA VAL A 47 0.38 -17.87 -10.94
C VAL A 47 1.24 -19.13 -10.97
N PHE A 48 2.11 -19.33 -9.98
CA PHE A 48 2.96 -20.50 -9.86
C PHE A 48 2.33 -21.54 -8.94
N PRO A 49 2.59 -22.85 -9.16
CA PRO A 49 2.06 -23.90 -8.30
C PRO A 49 2.62 -23.74 -6.87
N ARG A 50 1.76 -23.95 -5.87
CA ARG A 50 2.17 -23.96 -4.47
C ARG A 50 3.19 -25.08 -4.18
N GLY A 51 3.02 -26.21 -4.80
CA GLY A 51 3.85 -27.39 -4.57
C GLY A 51 3.42 -28.19 -3.34
N GLU A 52 4.31 -29.07 -2.92
CA GLU A 52 4.11 -29.97 -1.80
C GLU A 52 4.61 -29.36 -0.49
N LYS A 53 4.10 -29.84 0.64
CA LYS A 53 4.66 -29.50 1.94
C LYS A 53 6.14 -29.79 1.98
N LEU A 54 6.92 -28.91 2.61
CA LEU A 54 8.33 -29.16 2.81
C LEU A 54 8.54 -30.52 3.49
N PRO A 55 9.48 -31.35 2.98
CA PRO A 55 9.86 -32.59 3.65
C PRO A 55 10.30 -32.33 5.11
N GLU A 56 9.98 -33.26 6.00
CA GLU A 56 10.26 -33.14 7.45
C GLU A 56 11.71 -32.77 7.75
N MET A 57 12.65 -33.29 6.97
CA MET A 57 14.07 -32.97 7.09
C MET A 57 14.41 -31.49 6.92
N PHE A 58 13.59 -30.74 6.18
CA PHE A 58 13.71 -29.27 6.00
C PHE A 58 12.75 -28.50 6.91
N ALA A 59 11.60 -29.09 7.27
CA ALA A 59 10.59 -28.44 8.10
C ALA A 59 11.16 -27.92 9.43
N LYS A 60 12.17 -28.57 9.98
CA LYS A 60 12.87 -28.15 11.21
C LYS A 60 13.57 -26.78 11.12
N TYR A 61 13.74 -26.26 9.91
CA TYR A 61 14.32 -24.94 9.67
C TYR A 61 13.27 -23.85 9.43
N PHE A 62 12.00 -24.18 9.70
CA PHE A 62 10.88 -23.27 9.53
C PHE A 62 10.01 -23.26 10.79
N THR A 63 9.54 -22.09 11.17
CA THR A 63 8.43 -21.93 12.10
C THR A 63 7.15 -21.78 11.28
N GLY A 64 6.18 -22.68 11.47
CA GLY A 64 4.96 -22.73 10.66
C GLY A 64 5.12 -23.64 9.43
N GLN A 65 4.15 -23.58 8.51
CA GLN A 65 4.10 -24.46 7.34
C GLN A 65 4.53 -23.73 6.08
N ALA A 66 5.48 -24.32 5.37
CA ALA A 66 5.87 -23.89 4.04
C ALA A 66 5.72 -25.01 3.01
N TYR A 67 5.68 -24.63 1.74
CA TYR A 67 5.52 -25.49 0.58
C TYR A 67 6.57 -25.16 -0.47
N LEU A 68 6.90 -26.14 -1.31
CA LEU A 68 7.92 -25.98 -2.35
C LEU A 68 7.47 -26.63 -3.65
N ALA A 69 7.53 -25.87 -4.73
CA ALA A 69 7.39 -26.35 -6.10
C ALA A 69 8.68 -26.09 -6.87
N ARG A 70 9.38 -27.16 -7.28
CA ARG A 70 10.53 -27.01 -8.18
C ARG A 70 10.01 -26.67 -9.58
N LEU A 71 10.44 -25.52 -10.12
CA LEU A 71 10.01 -25.02 -11.44
C LEU A 71 10.97 -25.45 -12.55
N THR A 72 12.28 -25.44 -12.29
CA THR A 72 13.28 -25.97 -13.24
C THR A 72 13.59 -27.42 -12.92
N ARG A 73 13.56 -28.28 -13.95
CA ARG A 73 13.81 -29.73 -13.82
C ARG A 73 15.07 -30.16 -14.58
N ASP A 74 15.44 -29.40 -15.61
CA ASP A 74 16.63 -29.69 -16.42
C ASP A 74 17.88 -29.15 -15.70
N GLU A 75 18.70 -30.05 -15.18
CA GLU A 75 19.94 -29.70 -14.47
C GLU A 75 20.99 -29.07 -15.40
N ALA A 76 20.90 -29.33 -16.71
CA ALA A 76 21.81 -28.73 -17.67
C ALA A 76 21.66 -27.19 -17.78
N LEU A 77 20.51 -26.64 -17.40
CA LEU A 77 20.29 -25.19 -17.32
C LEU A 77 21.12 -24.56 -16.21
N ASN A 78 21.58 -25.32 -15.24
CA ASN A 78 22.38 -24.83 -14.10
C ASN A 78 21.76 -23.58 -13.43
N CYS A 79 20.44 -23.53 -13.35
CA CYS A 79 19.65 -22.44 -12.79
C CYS A 79 18.45 -23.00 -12.02
N PRO A 80 18.66 -23.53 -10.81
CA PRO A 80 17.56 -24.00 -9.98
C PRO A 80 16.62 -22.84 -9.59
N VAL A 81 15.34 -23.01 -9.93
CA VAL A 81 14.27 -22.09 -9.55
C VAL A 81 13.17 -22.88 -8.86
N SER A 82 12.78 -22.43 -7.70
CA SER A 82 11.66 -23.00 -6.95
C SER A 82 10.69 -21.90 -6.55
N ASN A 83 9.39 -22.21 -6.57
CA ASN A 83 8.41 -21.38 -5.89
C ASN A 83 8.29 -21.88 -4.44
N VAL A 84 8.54 -20.99 -3.48
CA VAL A 84 8.41 -21.27 -2.06
C VAL A 84 7.21 -20.48 -1.54
N THR A 85 6.29 -21.19 -0.87
CA THR A 85 5.05 -20.59 -0.36
C THR A 85 5.01 -20.79 1.15
N PHE A 86 4.68 -19.73 1.87
CA PHE A 86 4.57 -19.68 3.32
C PHE A 86 3.13 -19.43 3.72
N GLU A 87 2.60 -20.17 4.69
CA GLU A 87 1.37 -19.83 5.37
C GLU A 87 1.54 -18.57 6.23
N PRO A 88 0.44 -17.86 6.58
CA PRO A 88 0.50 -16.71 7.48
C PRO A 88 1.32 -16.99 8.74
N GLY A 89 2.25 -16.11 9.07
CA GLY A 89 3.15 -16.25 10.22
C GLY A 89 4.33 -17.21 10.02
N CYS A 90 4.37 -17.96 8.91
CA CYS A 90 5.48 -18.89 8.64
C CYS A 90 6.74 -18.14 8.21
N ARG A 91 7.86 -18.53 8.74
CA ARG A 91 9.19 -17.99 8.44
C ARG A 91 10.26 -19.05 8.52
N ASN A 92 11.35 -18.87 7.78
CA ASN A 92 12.52 -19.73 7.92
C ASN A 92 13.47 -19.20 9.03
N ASN A 93 14.38 -20.08 9.44
CA ASN A 93 15.46 -19.72 10.34
C ASN A 93 16.41 -18.73 9.68
N TRP A 94 17.22 -18.06 10.46
CA TRP A 94 18.42 -17.39 9.99
C TRP A 94 19.27 -18.37 9.19
N HIS A 95 19.74 -17.97 8.02
CA HIS A 95 20.58 -18.81 7.17
C HIS A 95 21.41 -17.96 6.21
N SER A 96 22.34 -18.61 5.53
CA SER A 96 23.13 -17.99 4.47
C SER A 96 23.39 -18.96 3.33
N HIS A 97 23.73 -18.41 2.18
CA HIS A 97 24.09 -19.14 0.97
C HIS A 97 25.52 -18.76 0.54
N THR A 98 26.39 -19.74 0.32
CA THR A 98 27.77 -19.47 -0.13
C THR A 98 27.83 -18.88 -1.54
N GLY A 99 26.83 -19.16 -2.38
CA GLY A 99 26.72 -18.66 -3.75
C GLY A 99 25.79 -17.45 -3.91
N GLY A 100 25.06 -17.07 -2.84
CA GLY A 100 24.01 -16.09 -2.89
C GLY A 100 22.65 -16.64 -3.34
N GLN A 101 21.63 -15.79 -3.36
CA GLN A 101 20.26 -16.14 -3.79
C GLN A 101 19.56 -14.91 -4.34
N LEU A 102 18.66 -15.10 -5.31
CA LEU A 102 17.72 -14.07 -5.75
C LEU A 102 16.30 -14.48 -5.33
N LEU A 103 15.57 -13.59 -4.67
CA LEU A 103 14.16 -13.76 -4.39
C LEU A 103 13.34 -12.82 -5.27
N VAL A 104 12.26 -13.35 -5.85
CA VAL A 104 11.25 -12.55 -6.58
C VAL A 104 9.91 -12.82 -5.93
N ALA A 105 9.35 -11.83 -5.25
CA ALA A 105 8.02 -11.93 -4.65
C ALA A 105 6.95 -12.03 -5.74
N VAL A 106 6.06 -13.02 -5.65
CA VAL A 106 5.06 -13.30 -6.70
C VAL A 106 3.63 -13.32 -6.20
N SER A 107 3.41 -13.44 -4.89
CA SER A 107 2.06 -13.42 -4.32
C SER A 107 2.06 -13.10 -2.83
N GLY A 108 0.99 -12.46 -2.37
CA GLY A 108 0.76 -12.16 -0.97
C GLY A 108 1.72 -11.11 -0.41
N ARG A 109 1.95 -11.16 0.90
CA ARG A 109 2.78 -10.20 1.63
C ARG A 109 3.74 -10.94 2.54
N GLY A 110 5.01 -10.62 2.45
CA GLY A 110 6.07 -11.24 3.24
C GLY A 110 7.12 -10.25 3.72
N TYR A 111 8.15 -10.78 4.35
CA TYR A 111 9.25 -10.01 4.89
C TYR A 111 10.59 -10.68 4.57
N TYR A 112 11.60 -9.85 4.42
CA TYR A 112 13.01 -10.23 4.35
C TYR A 112 13.80 -9.36 5.32
N GLN A 113 14.81 -9.95 5.96
CA GLN A 113 15.74 -9.21 6.80
C GLN A 113 17.14 -9.79 6.69
N ALA A 114 18.12 -8.95 6.35
CA ALA A 114 19.53 -9.26 6.57
C ALA A 114 19.89 -9.02 8.04
N LYS A 115 20.77 -9.83 8.60
CA LYS A 115 21.14 -9.74 10.03
C LYS A 115 21.84 -8.42 10.31
N GLY A 116 21.28 -7.65 11.24
CA GLY A 116 21.77 -6.32 11.61
C GLY A 116 21.10 -5.16 10.84
N GLU A 117 20.27 -5.46 9.83
CA GLU A 117 19.51 -4.47 9.05
C GLU A 117 18.04 -4.46 9.46
N PRO A 118 17.30 -3.37 9.19
CA PRO A 118 15.85 -3.34 9.31
C PRO A 118 15.18 -4.39 8.42
N ALA A 119 14.07 -4.95 8.88
CA ALA A 119 13.26 -5.81 8.03
C ALA A 119 12.60 -5.00 6.90
N ARG A 120 12.50 -5.61 5.73
CA ARG A 120 11.84 -5.06 4.54
C ARG A 120 10.59 -5.88 4.23
N GLU A 121 9.45 -5.21 4.10
CA GLU A 121 8.25 -5.82 3.55
C GLU A 121 8.44 -6.15 2.08
N LEU A 122 7.85 -7.25 1.63
CA LEU A 122 7.90 -7.73 0.25
C LEU A 122 6.49 -7.90 -0.30
N LEU A 123 6.24 -7.25 -1.42
CA LEU A 123 5.01 -7.34 -2.19
C LEU A 123 5.28 -7.94 -3.58
N PRO A 124 4.27 -8.47 -4.30
CA PRO A 124 4.45 -9.00 -5.64
C PRO A 124 5.14 -8.01 -6.59
N GLY A 125 6.23 -8.45 -7.21
CA GLY A 125 7.10 -7.62 -8.04
C GLY A 125 8.40 -7.18 -7.37
N ASP A 126 8.49 -7.27 -6.04
CA ASP A 126 9.74 -6.98 -5.34
C ASP A 126 10.81 -8.03 -5.61
N VAL A 127 12.04 -7.55 -5.73
CA VAL A 127 13.22 -8.39 -5.93
C VAL A 127 14.21 -8.12 -4.80
N VAL A 128 14.79 -9.21 -4.25
CA VAL A 128 15.86 -9.15 -3.25
C VAL A 128 17.08 -9.89 -3.78
N GLU A 129 18.16 -9.16 -3.93
CA GLU A 129 19.47 -9.71 -4.27
C GLU A 129 20.22 -10.02 -2.98
N ILE A 130 20.45 -11.30 -2.71
CA ILE A 130 21.12 -11.76 -1.51
C ILE A 130 22.53 -12.20 -1.89
N GLY A 131 23.52 -11.40 -1.49
CA GLY A 131 24.91 -11.68 -1.77
C GLY A 131 25.44 -12.94 -1.04
N PRO A 132 26.55 -13.51 -1.55
CA PRO A 132 27.20 -14.64 -0.89
C PRO A 132 27.52 -14.38 0.58
N GLY A 133 27.14 -15.32 1.45
CA GLY A 133 27.41 -15.27 2.90
C GLY A 133 26.53 -14.33 3.71
N VAL A 134 25.62 -13.56 3.09
CA VAL A 134 24.68 -12.71 3.81
C VAL A 134 23.77 -13.59 4.68
N VAL A 135 23.81 -13.37 5.98
CA VAL A 135 22.91 -14.04 6.94
C VAL A 135 21.56 -13.31 6.91
N HIS A 136 20.49 -14.05 6.63
CA HIS A 136 19.15 -13.48 6.46
C HIS A 136 18.06 -14.47 6.83
N TRP A 137 16.85 -13.98 6.91
CA TRP A 137 15.61 -14.76 6.93
C TRP A 137 14.56 -14.12 6.04
N HIS A 138 13.55 -14.89 5.65
CA HIS A 138 12.35 -14.43 4.99
C HIS A 138 11.14 -15.29 5.37
N GLY A 139 9.95 -14.77 5.16
CA GLY A 139 8.71 -15.46 5.51
C GLY A 139 7.48 -14.64 5.18
N ALA A 140 6.31 -15.20 5.47
CA ALA A 140 5.03 -14.55 5.32
C ALA A 140 4.80 -13.47 6.38
N ALA A 141 3.90 -12.52 6.10
CA ALA A 141 3.33 -11.64 7.12
C ALA A 141 2.42 -12.43 8.08
N PRO A 142 2.13 -11.90 9.29
CA PRO A 142 1.29 -12.60 10.26
C PRO A 142 -0.12 -12.96 9.78
N ASP A 143 -0.65 -12.18 8.85
CA ASP A 143 -2.03 -12.22 8.36
C ASP A 143 -2.16 -12.50 6.85
N SER A 144 -1.05 -12.80 6.18
CA SER A 144 -1.04 -13.04 4.73
C SER A 144 -0.21 -14.26 4.35
N TRP A 145 -0.67 -15.01 3.37
CA TRP A 145 0.19 -15.92 2.63
C TRP A 145 1.30 -15.12 1.94
N PHE A 146 2.41 -15.75 1.67
CA PHE A 146 3.51 -15.18 0.90
C PHE A 146 4.12 -16.24 -0.01
N SER A 147 4.39 -15.84 -1.25
CA SER A 147 5.06 -16.73 -2.20
C SER A 147 6.12 -15.96 -2.97
N HIS A 148 7.28 -16.59 -3.12
CA HIS A 148 8.38 -16.04 -3.90
C HIS A 148 9.08 -17.09 -4.74
N LEU A 149 9.68 -16.68 -5.84
CA LEU A 149 10.65 -17.50 -6.54
C LEU A 149 11.99 -17.41 -5.80
N ALA A 150 12.55 -18.56 -5.50
CA ALA A 150 13.93 -18.69 -5.03
C ALA A 150 14.78 -19.13 -6.22
N VAL A 151 15.65 -18.25 -6.69
CA VAL A 151 16.65 -18.54 -7.73
C VAL A 151 17.98 -18.76 -7.06
N GLU A 152 18.50 -19.99 -7.21
CA GLU A 152 19.80 -20.34 -6.64
C GLU A 152 20.93 -19.86 -7.56
N THR A 153 21.78 -18.98 -7.07
CA THR A 153 22.94 -18.51 -7.81
C THR A 153 24.16 -19.36 -7.53
N ASN A 154 25.04 -19.54 -8.53
CA ASN A 154 26.23 -20.40 -8.45
C ASN A 154 25.94 -21.83 -7.92
N PRO A 155 24.94 -22.56 -8.43
CA PRO A 155 24.40 -23.78 -7.81
C PRO A 155 25.41 -24.90 -7.63
N GLN A 156 26.48 -24.98 -8.44
CA GLN A 156 27.53 -26.00 -8.29
C GLN A 156 28.29 -25.85 -6.97
N THR A 157 28.48 -24.63 -6.48
CA THR A 157 29.25 -24.32 -5.26
C THR A 157 28.40 -23.77 -4.14
N ASN A 158 27.12 -23.45 -4.42
CA ASN A 158 26.22 -22.92 -3.40
C ASN A 158 25.88 -23.97 -2.34
N ARG A 159 25.96 -23.57 -1.09
CA ARG A 159 25.61 -24.38 0.09
C ARG A 159 24.86 -23.49 1.09
N ASN A 160 23.82 -24.06 1.66
CA ASN A 160 23.04 -23.40 2.71
C ASN A 160 23.63 -23.70 4.08
N THR A 161 23.82 -22.68 4.89
CA THR A 161 24.15 -22.82 6.31
C THR A 161 22.94 -22.32 7.11
N TRP A 162 22.30 -23.25 7.82
CA TRP A 162 21.18 -22.98 8.69
C TRP A 162 21.66 -22.60 10.09
N LEU A 163 21.09 -21.58 10.66
CA LEU A 163 21.40 -21.02 11.97
C LEU A 163 20.18 -21.11 12.90
N GLU A 164 20.17 -20.27 13.93
CA GLU A 164 19.10 -20.22 14.92
C GLU A 164 17.74 -19.82 14.31
N PRO A 165 16.64 -20.26 14.93
CA PRO A 165 15.31 -19.78 14.57
C PRO A 165 15.18 -18.26 14.74
N VAL A 166 14.34 -17.65 13.92
CA VAL A 166 13.81 -16.31 14.19
C VAL A 166 12.72 -16.48 15.25
N ASP A 167 12.98 -16.04 16.47
CA ASP A 167 12.02 -16.15 17.55
C ASP A 167 10.80 -15.25 17.37
N ASP A 168 9.75 -15.47 18.18
CA ASP A 168 8.48 -14.74 18.03
C ASP A 168 8.64 -13.25 18.32
N ALA A 169 9.54 -12.85 19.21
CA ALA A 169 9.78 -11.44 19.52
C ALA A 169 10.51 -10.74 18.37
N GLN A 170 11.53 -11.38 17.78
CA GLN A 170 12.22 -10.90 16.60
C GLN A 170 11.26 -10.76 15.42
N TYR A 171 10.44 -11.79 15.18
CA TYR A 171 9.45 -11.78 14.10
C TYR A 171 8.40 -10.70 14.31
N ALA A 172 7.84 -10.56 15.51
CA ALA A 172 6.86 -9.53 15.82
C ALA A 172 7.43 -8.11 15.63
N ALA A 173 8.68 -7.88 16.05
CA ALA A 173 9.34 -6.59 15.84
C ALA A 173 9.59 -6.30 14.36
N ALA A 174 9.98 -7.33 13.57
CA ALA A 174 10.27 -7.21 12.14
C ALA A 174 9.00 -6.98 11.29
N THR A 175 7.86 -7.51 11.73
CA THR A 175 6.57 -7.45 11.02
C THR A 175 5.60 -6.45 11.64
N ALA A 176 6.03 -5.72 12.68
CA ALA A 176 5.22 -4.65 13.24
C ALA A 176 4.89 -3.63 12.15
N PRO A 177 3.63 -3.21 12.03
CA PRO A 177 3.31 -2.13 11.13
C PRO A 177 4.19 -0.93 11.48
N ALA A 178 4.72 -0.24 10.45
CA ALA A 178 5.38 1.03 10.67
C ALA A 178 4.47 1.89 11.56
N ALA A 179 5.06 2.55 12.56
CA ALA A 179 4.28 3.45 13.42
C ALA A 179 3.46 4.37 12.50
N ALA A 180 2.15 4.35 12.66
CA ALA A 180 1.27 5.14 11.83
C ALA A 180 1.74 6.59 11.90
N VAL A 181 2.23 7.12 10.79
CA VAL A 181 2.51 8.56 10.67
C VAL A 181 1.15 9.23 10.73
N VAL A 182 0.90 9.96 11.81
CA VAL A 182 -0.33 10.73 11.94
C VAL A 182 -0.13 12.03 11.17
N PRO A 183 -0.96 12.34 10.15
CA PRO A 183 -0.87 13.58 9.41
C PRO A 183 -0.90 14.78 10.35
N GLN A 184 0.05 15.70 10.21
CA GLN A 184 0.11 16.93 11.01
C GLN A 184 -0.76 18.01 10.34
N LEU A 185 -2.03 18.04 10.72
CA LEU A 185 -2.99 19.00 10.17
C LEU A 185 -3.04 20.29 11.01
N GLY A 186 -3.02 21.43 10.30
CA GLY A 186 -3.21 22.74 10.93
C GLY A 186 -4.61 22.88 11.53
N ALA A 187 -4.74 23.71 12.56
CA ALA A 187 -6.03 23.91 13.27
C ALA A 187 -7.16 24.38 12.34
N GLU A 188 -6.85 25.14 11.30
CA GLU A 188 -7.80 25.62 10.31
C GLU A 188 -8.23 24.50 9.37
N ALA A 189 -7.30 23.70 8.89
CA ALA A 189 -7.59 22.52 8.08
C ALA A 189 -8.51 21.54 8.82
N LEU A 190 -8.22 21.28 10.10
CA LEU A 190 -9.06 20.42 10.95
C LEU A 190 -10.49 20.95 11.10
N ARG A 191 -10.66 22.26 11.36
CA ARG A 191 -11.99 22.86 11.51
C ARG A 191 -12.80 22.80 10.22
N ASN A 192 -12.21 23.26 9.11
CA ASN A 192 -12.91 23.33 7.81
C ASN A 192 -13.24 21.94 7.27
N ARG A 193 -12.34 20.96 7.49
CA ARG A 193 -12.61 19.56 7.15
C ARG A 193 -13.75 18.99 7.97
N ALA A 194 -13.76 19.22 9.29
CA ALA A 194 -14.80 18.71 10.19
C ALA A 194 -16.19 19.33 9.90
N GLU A 195 -16.24 20.57 9.42
CA GLU A 195 -17.48 21.22 8.99
C GLU A 195 -18.09 20.54 7.76
N LEU A 196 -17.24 20.14 6.80
CA LEU A 196 -17.69 19.54 5.55
C LEU A 196 -17.87 18.02 5.66
N PHE A 197 -16.98 17.34 6.36
CA PHE A 197 -16.92 15.88 6.40
C PHE A 197 -16.80 15.36 7.83
N SER A 198 -17.83 14.69 8.30
CA SER A 198 -17.82 14.04 9.61
C SER A 198 -17.10 12.69 9.51
N GLY A 199 -15.89 12.59 10.08
CA GLY A 199 -15.11 11.35 10.20
C GLY A 199 -13.96 11.22 9.20
N ASP A 200 -13.15 10.18 9.39
CA ASP A 200 -12.07 9.83 8.46
C ASP A 200 -12.66 9.03 7.28
N ALA A 201 -13.02 9.74 6.22
CA ALA A 201 -13.70 9.16 5.07
C ALA A 201 -12.76 8.41 4.10
N SER A 202 -11.45 8.60 4.19
CA SER A 202 -10.49 7.94 3.32
C SER A 202 -9.53 7.08 4.12
N GLY A 203 -9.37 5.80 3.76
CA GLY A 203 -8.29 4.97 4.30
C GLY A 203 -6.87 5.47 3.96
N LEU A 204 -6.75 6.55 3.19
CA LEU A 204 -5.49 7.18 2.78
C LEU A 204 -4.70 7.72 3.98
N GLY A 205 -5.35 8.14 5.06
CA GLY A 205 -4.63 8.53 6.28
C GLY A 205 -3.77 7.42 6.88
N ALA A 206 -4.11 6.16 6.60
CA ALA A 206 -3.34 5.00 7.04
C ALA A 206 -2.29 4.54 6.00
N THR A 207 -2.55 4.75 4.70
CA THR A 207 -1.66 4.29 3.62
C THR A 207 -0.69 5.37 3.14
N ASP A 208 -1.16 6.60 3.10
CA ASP A 208 -0.43 7.75 2.54
C ASP A 208 -0.58 9.00 3.42
N PRO A 209 -0.13 8.97 4.69
CA PRO A 209 -0.32 10.07 5.64
C PRO A 209 0.30 11.38 5.18
N GLU A 210 1.44 11.36 4.48
CA GLU A 210 2.09 12.55 3.94
C GLU A 210 1.25 13.21 2.85
N LEU A 211 0.58 12.42 2.00
CA LEU A 211 -0.33 12.93 1.00
C LEU A 211 -1.52 13.63 1.66
N ILE A 212 -2.10 13.03 2.69
CA ILE A 212 -3.20 13.62 3.46
C ILE A 212 -2.75 14.90 4.16
N GLU A 213 -1.55 14.92 4.75
CA GLU A 213 -1.00 16.13 5.37
C GLU A 213 -0.89 17.29 4.38
N ILE A 214 -0.31 17.05 3.20
CA ILE A 214 -0.15 18.07 2.17
C ILE A 214 -1.51 18.50 1.63
N PHE A 215 -2.37 17.54 1.28
CA PHE A 215 -3.65 17.81 0.66
C PHE A 215 -4.61 18.55 1.60
N ASP A 216 -4.80 18.04 2.82
CA ASP A 216 -5.77 18.61 3.76
C ASP A 216 -5.33 20.00 4.25
N ASN A 217 -4.03 20.22 4.51
CA ASN A 217 -3.53 21.53 4.86
C ASN A 217 -3.73 22.55 3.71
N PHE A 218 -3.49 22.15 2.49
CA PHE A 218 -3.72 23.01 1.32
C PHE A 218 -5.22 23.23 1.06
N ALA A 219 -5.99 22.15 0.94
CA ALA A 219 -7.39 22.19 0.54
C ALA A 219 -8.28 22.85 1.60
N PHE A 220 -8.13 22.42 2.85
CA PHE A 220 -8.97 22.89 3.97
C PHE A 220 -8.32 24.01 4.78
N GLY A 221 -6.99 24.09 4.81
CA GLY A 221 -6.29 25.16 5.51
C GLY A 221 -6.20 26.46 4.67
N GLU A 222 -5.72 26.35 3.44
CA GLU A 222 -5.45 27.54 2.61
C GLU A 222 -6.60 27.88 1.66
N VAL A 223 -7.10 26.87 0.90
CA VAL A 223 -8.06 27.13 -0.19
C VAL A 223 -9.49 27.34 0.34
N ALA A 224 -9.93 26.54 1.31
CA ALA A 224 -11.29 26.64 1.85
C ALA A 224 -11.54 27.97 2.55
N GLY A 225 -10.51 28.54 3.22
CA GLY A 225 -10.59 29.86 3.89
C GLY A 225 -10.26 31.06 3.00
N TYR A 226 -9.90 30.85 1.71
CA TYR A 226 -9.41 31.94 0.87
C TYR A 226 -10.52 32.82 0.31
N GLY A 227 -10.45 34.12 0.56
CA GLY A 227 -11.37 35.14 0.04
C GLY A 227 -12.69 35.19 0.81
N ASP A 228 -13.66 35.94 0.27
CA ASP A 228 -14.90 36.34 0.99
C ASP A 228 -16.10 35.44 0.64
N LEU A 229 -15.91 34.35 -0.07
CA LEU A 229 -17.00 33.44 -0.45
C LEU A 229 -17.38 32.57 0.74
N ASP A 230 -18.64 32.56 1.14
CA ASP A 230 -19.14 31.69 2.19
C ASP A 230 -19.09 30.22 1.79
N THR A 231 -19.06 29.34 2.79
CA THR A 231 -18.88 27.90 2.57
C THR A 231 -19.98 27.28 1.70
N PRO A 232 -21.29 27.54 1.91
CA PRO A 232 -22.36 27.02 1.05
C PRO A 232 -22.17 27.39 -0.42
N THR A 233 -21.95 28.70 -0.69
CA THR A 233 -21.73 29.20 -2.07
C THR A 233 -20.47 28.56 -2.69
N ARG A 234 -19.39 28.41 -1.93
CA ARG A 234 -18.17 27.73 -2.36
C ARG A 234 -18.45 26.28 -2.76
N MET A 235 -19.22 25.57 -1.93
CA MET A 235 -19.61 24.17 -2.19
C MET A 235 -20.49 24.04 -3.44
N MET A 236 -21.42 24.96 -3.69
CA MET A 236 -22.20 24.99 -4.94
C MET A 236 -21.30 25.18 -6.16
N CYS A 237 -20.31 26.06 -6.10
CA CYS A 237 -19.31 26.21 -7.17
C CYS A 237 -18.52 24.95 -7.43
N ILE A 238 -18.17 24.20 -6.36
CA ILE A 238 -17.46 22.90 -6.46
C ILE A 238 -18.37 21.86 -7.12
N LEU A 239 -19.65 21.76 -6.72
CA LEU A 239 -20.62 20.85 -7.35
C LEU A 239 -20.79 21.16 -8.85
N ALA A 240 -20.94 22.43 -9.22
CA ALA A 240 -21.00 22.85 -10.63
C ALA A 240 -19.75 22.42 -11.40
N SER A 241 -18.58 22.56 -10.78
CA SER A 241 -17.31 22.16 -11.39
C SER A 241 -17.21 20.64 -11.57
N CYS A 242 -17.68 19.86 -10.60
CA CYS A 242 -17.74 18.38 -10.71
C CYS A 242 -18.68 17.95 -11.85
N ILE A 243 -19.83 18.60 -11.99
CA ILE A 243 -20.78 18.34 -13.10
C ILE A 243 -20.13 18.66 -14.45
N ALA A 244 -19.51 19.84 -14.56
CA ALA A 244 -18.85 20.26 -15.79
C ALA A 244 -17.68 19.36 -16.20
N ALA A 245 -16.99 18.78 -15.21
CA ALA A 245 -15.91 17.82 -15.41
C ALA A 245 -16.39 16.36 -15.57
N GLN A 246 -17.71 16.12 -15.48
CA GLN A 246 -18.32 14.76 -15.51
C GLN A 246 -17.81 13.84 -14.37
N GLY A 247 -17.33 14.41 -13.26
CA GLY A 247 -16.81 13.71 -12.10
C GLY A 247 -17.92 13.19 -11.18
N GLN A 248 -18.51 12.03 -11.47
CA GLN A 248 -19.63 11.49 -10.68
C GLN A 248 -19.24 11.11 -9.24
N ALA A 249 -18.07 10.55 -9.06
CA ALA A 249 -17.57 10.14 -7.74
C ALA A 249 -17.29 11.37 -6.87
N GLU A 250 -16.63 12.37 -7.43
CA GLU A 250 -16.34 13.66 -6.82
C GLU A 250 -17.61 14.40 -6.44
N PHE A 251 -18.60 14.43 -7.35
CA PHE A 251 -19.90 15.04 -7.09
C PHE A 251 -20.59 14.41 -5.87
N ARG A 252 -20.60 13.06 -5.78
CA ARG A 252 -21.21 12.37 -4.64
C ARG A 252 -20.53 12.73 -3.31
N THR A 253 -19.20 12.75 -3.29
CA THR A 253 -18.41 13.13 -2.11
C THR A 253 -18.67 14.58 -1.73
N MET A 254 -18.58 15.49 -2.69
CA MET A 254 -18.79 16.92 -2.44
C MET A 254 -20.24 17.28 -2.12
N LEU A 255 -21.22 16.51 -2.60
CA LEU A 255 -22.62 16.71 -2.25
C LEU A 255 -22.85 16.50 -0.74
N ALA A 256 -22.23 15.49 -0.14
CA ALA A 256 -22.30 15.28 1.32
C ALA A 256 -21.74 16.50 2.08
N GLY A 257 -20.58 17.00 1.67
CA GLY A 257 -19.99 18.21 2.25
C GLY A 257 -20.86 19.47 2.06
N ALA A 258 -21.45 19.62 0.87
CA ALA A 258 -22.35 20.74 0.58
C ALA A 258 -23.60 20.75 1.48
N LEU A 259 -24.21 19.58 1.67
CA LEU A 259 -25.37 19.42 2.56
C LEU A 259 -24.99 19.72 4.03
N ASN A 260 -23.82 19.27 4.48
CA ASN A 260 -23.30 19.59 5.81
C ASN A 260 -23.02 21.09 5.99
N ALA A 261 -22.56 21.76 4.94
CA ALA A 261 -22.33 23.20 4.92
C ALA A 261 -23.63 24.03 4.81
N GLY A 262 -24.80 23.39 4.74
CA GLY A 262 -26.11 24.06 4.72
C GLY A 262 -26.69 24.31 3.34
N VAL A 263 -26.08 23.80 2.26
CA VAL A 263 -26.71 23.77 0.92
C VAL A 263 -27.94 22.88 0.98
N THR A 264 -29.09 23.39 0.57
CA THR A 264 -30.31 22.59 0.55
C THR A 264 -30.32 21.59 -0.62
N PRO A 265 -31.09 20.50 -0.52
CA PRO A 265 -31.27 19.59 -1.65
C PRO A 265 -31.85 20.22 -2.90
N VAL A 266 -32.61 21.32 -2.75
CA VAL A 266 -33.17 22.08 -3.87
C VAL A 266 -32.06 22.86 -4.59
N GLU A 267 -31.25 23.62 -3.85
CA GLU A 267 -30.13 24.38 -4.41
C GLU A 267 -29.11 23.45 -5.09
N ALA A 268 -28.80 22.28 -4.47
CA ALA A 268 -27.90 21.29 -5.06
C ALA A 268 -28.41 20.70 -6.39
N LYS A 269 -29.73 20.75 -6.66
CA LYS A 269 -30.32 20.27 -7.92
C LYS A 269 -30.36 21.37 -9.00
N GLU A 270 -30.23 22.60 -8.61
CA GLU A 270 -30.26 23.74 -9.53
C GLU A 270 -28.87 24.14 -10.04
N VAL A 271 -27.82 23.53 -9.47
CA VAL A 271 -26.45 23.69 -9.92
C VAL A 271 -26.18 22.77 -11.11
#